data_325dd7da606b147e4d253a644eb3906b
#
_entry.id   325dd7da606b147e4d253a644eb3906b
#
_cell.length_a   1.000
_cell.length_b   1.000
_cell.length_c   1.000
_cell.angle_alpha   90.00
_cell.angle_beta   90.00
_cell.angle_gamma   90.00
#
_symmetry.space_group_name_H-M   'P 1'
#
loop_
_entity.id
_entity.type
_entity.pdbx_description
1 polymer ?
#
loop_
_entity_poly.entity_id
_entity_poly.type
_entity_poly.pdbx_seq_one_letter_code
_entity_poly.pdbx_strand_id
1 'polypeptide(L)'
;MNDEEIIGYEALYESMEKCRLGVLWKDSVAHFVLNAPEEVLKLERELKTGTYKPRQPKNFTITFPKRREISSIPFRDRVYQRSLNDNVLYPVMTKSFIFDNWACQKGKGTDRARDRLKEFLRKFYRHHGTAGYVAQFDIHGYYPNMDHGYIEGMFRKKLDPSSFQRVLDVLHHQYPGDKGYNPGSQMIQIAGISALDGLDHFIKEQLHIHLYIRYMDDFLLIHEDKEFLTECREKIIRKLEGYGFEINEKKTRVFPIRDGIIFLGFEFRLTETGKVLLFVSPQNVKAKRKNLRRLVARSKKGLLPKSSVDMSYASWRDHASKGNSYKLLQKMDEYYKSLWEEEEHAEDHQETVPPGEGGGDQPAHDGAGDGEGT
;
A
#
# COMPACT_ATOMS: atom_id res chain seq x y z
N MET A 1 22.86 -11.18 -20.24
CA MET A 1 23.37 -10.13 -19.31
C MET A 1 24.66 -10.62 -18.67
N ASN A 2 25.60 -9.72 -18.36
CA ASN A 2 26.86 -10.10 -17.71
C ASN A 2 26.60 -10.36 -16.21
N ASP A 3 27.12 -11.47 -15.68
CA ASP A 3 26.95 -11.81 -14.26
C ASP A 3 27.57 -10.74 -13.33
N GLU A 4 28.63 -10.06 -13.72
CA GLU A 4 29.22 -8.97 -12.93
C GLU A 4 28.24 -7.79 -12.71
N GLU A 5 27.37 -7.51 -13.67
CA GLU A 5 26.35 -6.45 -13.55
C GLU A 5 25.24 -6.80 -12.55
N ILE A 6 25.12 -8.08 -12.17
CA ILE A 6 24.05 -8.57 -11.30
C ILE A 6 24.61 -8.95 -9.92
N ILE A 7 25.68 -9.73 -9.89
CA ILE A 7 26.22 -10.34 -8.67
C ILE A 7 27.64 -9.88 -8.32
N GLY A 8 28.24 -8.99 -9.13
CA GLY A 8 29.53 -8.40 -8.83
C GLY A 8 29.47 -7.44 -7.65
N TYR A 9 30.62 -7.21 -7.02
CA TYR A 9 30.74 -6.37 -5.83
C TYR A 9 30.13 -4.98 -6.01
N GLU A 10 30.43 -4.29 -7.11
CA GLU A 10 29.91 -2.93 -7.35
C GLU A 10 28.39 -2.90 -7.44
N ALA A 11 27.78 -3.83 -8.19
CA ALA A 11 26.33 -3.93 -8.34
C ALA A 11 25.62 -4.21 -7.00
N LEU A 12 26.21 -5.09 -6.19
CA LEU A 12 25.70 -5.42 -4.86
C LEU A 12 25.90 -4.25 -3.88
N TYR A 13 27.04 -3.57 -3.92
CA TYR A 13 27.30 -2.41 -3.07
C TYR A 13 26.35 -1.25 -3.38
N GLU A 14 26.14 -0.90 -4.65
CA GLU A 14 25.14 0.10 -5.05
C GLU A 14 23.73 -0.29 -4.61
N SER A 15 23.40 -1.57 -4.69
CA SER A 15 22.10 -2.09 -4.25
C SER A 15 21.96 -1.99 -2.73
N MET A 16 23.01 -2.21 -1.97
CA MET A 16 23.06 -2.01 -0.53
C MET A 16 22.84 -0.53 -0.18
N GLU A 17 23.54 0.39 -0.86
CA GLU A 17 23.37 1.83 -0.67
C GLU A 17 21.90 2.27 -0.87
N LYS A 18 21.24 1.75 -1.91
CA LYS A 18 19.81 2.01 -2.15
C LYS A 18 18.91 1.37 -1.08
N CYS A 19 19.26 0.18 -0.59
CA CYS A 19 18.44 -0.56 0.39
C CYS A 19 18.53 0.01 1.82
N ARG A 20 19.62 0.69 2.21
CA ARG A 20 19.81 1.24 3.56
C ARG A 20 19.03 2.52 3.82
N LEU A 21 18.57 3.21 2.76
CA LEU A 21 17.87 4.48 2.90
C LEU A 21 16.60 4.36 3.74
N GLY A 22 16.53 5.17 4.80
CA GLY A 22 15.38 5.23 5.71
C GLY A 22 15.24 4.05 6.67
N VAL A 23 16.20 3.10 6.72
CA VAL A 23 16.14 1.92 7.59
C VAL A 23 17.40 1.66 8.42
N LEU A 24 18.36 2.60 8.43
CA LEU A 24 19.61 2.51 9.23
C LEU A 24 19.37 2.42 10.74
N TRP A 25 18.22 2.82 11.23
CA TRP A 25 17.80 2.70 12.62
C TRP A 25 17.57 1.24 13.09
N LYS A 26 17.57 0.28 12.17
CA LYS A 26 17.44 -1.15 12.48
C LYS A 26 18.83 -1.74 12.70
N ASP A 27 19.06 -2.36 13.85
CA ASP A 27 20.36 -2.94 14.23
C ASP A 27 20.93 -3.87 13.17
N SER A 28 20.10 -4.73 12.58
CA SER A 28 20.55 -5.66 11.54
C SER A 28 21.02 -4.98 10.24
N VAL A 29 20.46 -3.79 9.94
CA VAL A 29 20.88 -2.98 8.79
C VAL A 29 22.14 -2.21 9.14
N ALA A 30 22.18 -1.58 10.32
CA ALA A 30 23.35 -0.85 10.80
C ALA A 30 24.59 -1.77 10.85
N HIS A 31 24.44 -2.98 11.40
CA HIS A 31 25.52 -3.96 11.46
C HIS A 31 26.04 -4.34 10.06
N PHE A 32 25.15 -4.63 9.11
CA PHE A 32 25.55 -4.94 7.73
C PHE A 32 26.28 -3.76 7.09
N VAL A 33 25.79 -2.55 7.26
CA VAL A 33 26.37 -1.34 6.64
C VAL A 33 27.71 -0.98 7.26
N LEU A 34 27.90 -1.16 8.56
CA LEU A 34 29.20 -0.95 9.24
C LEU A 34 30.28 -1.91 8.72
N ASN A 35 29.89 -3.12 8.33
CA ASN A 35 30.81 -4.15 7.80
C ASN A 35 30.60 -4.35 6.27
N ALA A 36 30.13 -3.33 5.57
CA ALA A 36 29.68 -3.44 4.18
C ALA A 36 30.70 -4.09 3.23
N PRO A 37 32.02 -3.75 3.25
CA PRO A 37 32.97 -4.38 2.36
C PRO A 37 33.05 -5.90 2.53
N GLU A 38 33.10 -6.40 3.75
CA GLU A 38 33.17 -7.83 4.05
C GLU A 38 31.84 -8.55 3.73
N GLU A 39 30.72 -7.97 4.14
CA GLU A 39 29.40 -8.57 3.93
C GLU A 39 29.02 -8.63 2.44
N VAL A 40 29.39 -7.60 1.66
CA VAL A 40 29.14 -7.58 0.21
C VAL A 40 30.07 -8.55 -0.51
N LEU A 41 31.38 -8.61 -0.17
CA LEU A 41 32.31 -9.59 -0.73
C LEU A 41 31.90 -11.04 -0.41
N LYS A 42 31.42 -11.26 0.80
CA LYS A 42 30.88 -12.57 1.19
C LYS A 42 29.67 -12.94 0.37
N LEU A 43 28.73 -12.01 0.19
CA LEU A 43 27.53 -12.22 -0.64
C LEU A 43 27.91 -12.49 -2.10
N GLU A 44 28.81 -11.72 -2.68
CA GLU A 44 29.33 -11.92 -4.03
C GLU A 44 29.94 -13.33 -4.20
N ARG A 45 30.82 -13.73 -3.28
CA ARG A 45 31.46 -15.04 -3.31
C ARG A 45 30.42 -16.17 -3.28
N GLU A 46 29.44 -16.08 -2.37
CA GLU A 46 28.40 -17.10 -2.27
C GLU A 46 27.56 -17.18 -3.56
N LEU A 47 27.27 -16.04 -4.19
CA LEU A 47 26.52 -15.98 -5.45
C LEU A 47 27.32 -16.54 -6.63
N LYS A 48 28.63 -16.22 -6.71
CA LYS A 48 29.51 -16.71 -7.77
C LYS A 48 29.80 -18.21 -7.64
N THR A 49 29.89 -18.72 -6.41
CA THR A 49 30.14 -20.16 -6.17
C THR A 49 28.88 -21.02 -6.13
N GLY A 50 27.68 -20.42 -6.28
CA GLY A 50 26.41 -21.14 -6.19
C GLY A 50 26.07 -21.64 -4.78
N THR A 51 26.76 -21.16 -3.75
CA THR A 51 26.51 -21.57 -2.34
C THR A 51 25.54 -20.64 -1.61
N TYR A 52 25.08 -19.58 -2.27
CA TYR A 52 24.08 -18.67 -1.72
C TYR A 52 22.77 -19.38 -1.42
N LYS A 53 22.28 -19.18 -0.20
CA LYS A 53 20.95 -19.62 0.22
C LYS A 53 20.20 -18.43 0.80
N PRO A 54 19.01 -18.07 0.26
CA PRO A 54 18.17 -17.05 0.85
C PRO A 54 17.81 -17.42 2.29
N ARG A 55 17.76 -16.44 3.19
CA ARG A 55 17.32 -16.63 4.57
C ARG A 55 15.80 -16.53 4.65
N GLN A 56 15.21 -17.24 5.60
CA GLN A 56 13.76 -17.18 5.79
C GLN A 56 13.30 -15.77 6.23
N PRO A 57 12.23 -15.23 5.62
CA PRO A 57 11.66 -13.95 6.02
C PRO A 57 11.07 -14.01 7.42
N LYS A 58 11.08 -12.89 8.15
CA LYS A 58 10.31 -12.73 9.38
C LYS A 58 8.89 -12.32 9.03
N ASN A 59 7.91 -13.16 9.37
CA ASN A 59 6.50 -12.88 9.17
C ASN A 59 5.90 -12.21 10.41
N PHE A 60 5.14 -11.14 10.22
CA PHE A 60 4.39 -10.47 11.27
C PHE A 60 3.12 -9.84 10.71
N THR A 61 2.13 -9.66 11.57
CA THR A 61 0.85 -9.06 11.17
C THR A 61 0.78 -7.60 11.61
N ILE A 62 0.47 -6.71 10.68
CA ILE A 62 0.01 -5.37 10.98
C ILE A 62 -1.51 -5.34 10.98
N THR A 63 -2.11 -4.63 11.96
CA THR A 63 -3.58 -4.59 12.13
C THR A 63 -4.21 -3.28 11.68
N PHE A 64 -3.41 -2.26 11.42
CA PHE A 64 -3.90 -0.95 10.99
C PHE A 64 -3.14 -0.45 9.73
N PRO A 65 -3.82 0.18 8.75
CA PRO A 65 -5.27 0.46 8.65
C PRO A 65 -6.13 -0.77 8.35
N LYS A 66 -5.56 -1.85 7.82
CA LYS A 66 -6.15 -3.17 7.60
C LYS A 66 -5.19 -4.23 8.11
N ARG A 67 -5.75 -5.36 8.56
CA ARG A 67 -4.94 -6.54 8.88
C ARG A 67 -4.20 -7.00 7.62
N ARG A 68 -2.89 -7.09 7.71
CA ARG A 68 -2.02 -7.58 6.63
C ARG A 68 -0.90 -8.42 7.22
N GLU A 69 -0.60 -9.52 6.60
CA GLU A 69 0.61 -10.28 6.87
C GLU A 69 1.76 -9.67 6.08
N ILE A 70 2.85 -9.41 6.76
CA ILE A 70 4.05 -8.80 6.20
C ILE A 70 5.19 -9.78 6.33
N SER A 71 5.89 -10.05 5.23
CA SER A 71 7.14 -10.81 5.20
C SER A 71 8.31 -9.83 5.11
N SER A 72 9.09 -9.74 6.17
CA SER A 72 10.28 -8.91 6.21
C SER A 72 11.49 -9.73 5.78
N ILE A 73 11.97 -9.48 4.58
CA ILE A 73 13.14 -10.14 4.01
C ILE A 73 14.40 -9.63 4.72
N PRO A 74 15.34 -10.51 5.11
CA PRO A 74 16.63 -10.12 5.69
C PRO A 74 17.38 -9.15 4.80
N PHE A 75 18.13 -8.21 5.39
CA PHE A 75 18.74 -7.11 4.65
C PHE A 75 19.70 -7.59 3.56
N ARG A 76 20.54 -8.59 3.86
CA ARG A 76 21.44 -9.23 2.90
C ARG A 76 20.70 -9.73 1.64
N ASP A 77 19.58 -10.41 1.82
CA ASP A 77 18.80 -10.95 0.71
C ASP A 77 18.08 -9.85 -0.05
N ARG A 78 17.68 -8.78 0.63
CA ARG A 78 17.15 -7.57 -0.01
C ARG A 78 18.17 -6.89 -0.92
N VAL A 79 19.46 -6.89 -0.55
CA VAL A 79 20.54 -6.35 -1.39
C VAL A 79 20.65 -7.13 -2.69
N TYR A 80 20.67 -8.46 -2.63
CA TYR A 80 20.69 -9.30 -3.83
C TYR A 80 19.42 -9.14 -4.69
N GLN A 81 18.25 -9.21 -4.08
CA GLN A 81 16.99 -8.99 -4.80
C GLN A 81 16.88 -7.59 -5.41
N ARG A 82 17.48 -6.60 -4.77
CA ARG A 82 17.56 -5.25 -5.32
C ARG A 82 18.42 -5.23 -6.58
N SER A 83 19.55 -5.90 -6.58
CA SER A 83 20.42 -6.01 -7.74
C SER A 83 19.72 -6.75 -8.89
N LEU A 84 19.09 -7.90 -8.62
CA LEU A 84 18.27 -8.61 -9.61
C LEU A 84 17.15 -7.73 -10.17
N ASN A 85 16.48 -6.98 -9.31
CA ASN A 85 15.42 -6.09 -9.76
C ASN A 85 15.95 -4.98 -10.66
N ASP A 86 16.97 -4.25 -10.23
CA ASP A 86 17.44 -3.04 -10.91
C ASP A 86 18.15 -3.34 -12.24
N ASN A 87 18.87 -4.46 -12.29
CA ASN A 87 19.73 -4.82 -13.42
C ASN A 87 19.08 -5.83 -14.37
N VAL A 88 18.08 -6.61 -13.92
CA VAL A 88 17.42 -7.65 -14.73
C VAL A 88 15.93 -7.35 -14.92
N LEU A 89 15.14 -7.43 -13.83
CA LEU A 89 13.69 -7.43 -13.95
C LEU A 89 13.15 -6.09 -14.42
N TYR A 90 13.56 -5.00 -13.79
CA TYR A 90 13.07 -3.68 -14.12
C TYR A 90 13.33 -3.30 -15.59
N PRO A 91 14.57 -3.35 -16.13
CA PRO A 91 14.82 -2.96 -17.49
C PRO A 91 14.17 -3.86 -18.54
N VAL A 92 13.98 -5.16 -18.25
CA VAL A 92 13.34 -6.09 -19.20
C VAL A 92 11.83 -5.97 -19.17
N MET A 93 11.24 -6.00 -17.97
CA MET A 93 9.78 -6.07 -17.83
C MET A 93 9.11 -4.75 -18.18
N THR A 94 9.72 -3.61 -17.85
CA THR A 94 9.09 -2.30 -18.09
C THR A 94 9.10 -1.85 -19.54
N LYS A 95 9.85 -2.51 -20.43
CA LYS A 95 9.91 -2.16 -21.87
C LYS A 95 8.55 -2.23 -22.57
N SER A 96 7.71 -3.18 -22.17
CA SER A 96 6.40 -3.39 -22.77
C SER A 96 5.28 -2.58 -22.11
N PHE A 97 5.53 -1.95 -20.96
CA PHE A 97 4.46 -1.30 -20.24
C PHE A 97 3.86 -0.11 -20.95
N ILE A 98 2.53 -0.06 -20.96
CA ILE A 98 1.82 1.12 -21.46
C ILE A 98 2.19 2.36 -20.62
N PHE A 99 2.07 3.55 -21.24
CA PHE A 99 2.36 4.80 -20.53
C PHE A 99 1.49 4.98 -19.27
N ASP A 100 0.21 4.58 -19.34
CA ASP A 100 -0.80 4.81 -18.28
C ASP A 100 -0.80 3.74 -17.15
N ASN A 101 0.25 2.92 -17.05
CA ASN A 101 0.59 2.14 -15.86
C ASN A 101 1.51 2.97 -14.94
N TRP A 102 1.02 3.37 -13.77
CA TRP A 102 1.65 4.40 -12.92
C TRP A 102 2.32 3.88 -11.65
N ALA A 103 2.27 2.58 -11.38
CA ALA A 103 2.85 1.99 -10.18
C ALA A 103 4.31 1.55 -10.36
N CYS A 104 5.11 1.66 -9.30
CA CYS A 104 6.45 1.07 -9.14
C CYS A 104 7.43 1.30 -10.32
N GLN A 105 7.34 2.42 -11.01
CA GLN A 105 8.20 2.80 -12.12
C GLN A 105 8.92 4.13 -11.84
N LYS A 106 10.15 4.28 -12.35
CA LYS A 106 10.91 5.55 -12.26
C LYS A 106 10.12 6.68 -12.91
N GLY A 107 10.05 7.81 -12.20
CA GLY A 107 9.31 8.97 -12.69
C GLY A 107 7.80 8.88 -12.65
N LYS A 108 7.22 7.81 -12.08
CA LYS A 108 5.78 7.61 -11.87
C LYS A 108 5.44 7.61 -10.38
N GLY A 109 4.22 7.34 -10.00
CA GLY A 109 3.76 7.30 -8.61
C GLY A 109 2.36 7.86 -8.42
N THR A 110 1.86 7.85 -7.18
CA THR A 110 0.47 8.22 -6.86
C THR A 110 0.10 9.64 -7.24
N ASP A 111 1.01 10.62 -7.05
CA ASP A 111 0.72 12.02 -7.36
C ASP A 111 0.55 12.22 -8.87
N ARG A 112 1.48 11.68 -9.66
CA ARG A 112 1.40 11.75 -11.13
C ARG A 112 0.22 10.95 -11.70
N ALA A 113 -0.11 9.80 -11.10
CA ALA A 113 -1.31 9.06 -11.48
C ALA A 113 -2.59 9.88 -11.26
N ARG A 114 -2.68 10.60 -10.13
CA ARG A 114 -3.79 11.51 -9.86
C ARG A 114 -3.86 12.66 -10.86
N ASP A 115 -2.73 13.25 -11.21
CA ASP A 115 -2.68 14.32 -12.22
C ASP A 115 -3.09 13.79 -13.59
N ARG A 116 -2.67 12.57 -13.94
CA ARG A 116 -3.10 11.92 -15.19
C ARG A 116 -4.60 11.68 -15.24
N LEU A 117 -5.22 11.25 -14.15
CA LEU A 117 -6.68 11.12 -14.11
C LEU A 117 -7.40 12.47 -14.26
N LYS A 118 -6.85 13.57 -13.69
CA LYS A 118 -7.39 14.93 -13.94
C LYS A 118 -7.29 15.31 -15.41
N GLU A 119 -6.18 14.97 -16.07
CA GLU A 119 -6.02 15.19 -17.52
C GLU A 119 -7.06 14.42 -18.33
N PHE A 120 -7.30 13.16 -17.98
CA PHE A 120 -8.31 12.33 -18.64
C PHE A 120 -9.71 12.92 -18.49
N LEU A 121 -10.09 13.33 -17.29
CA LEU A 121 -11.38 13.95 -17.03
C LEU A 121 -11.56 15.28 -17.79
N ARG A 122 -10.49 16.12 -17.86
CA ARG A 122 -10.51 17.36 -18.65
C ARG A 122 -10.58 17.08 -20.16
N LYS A 123 -9.89 16.04 -20.65
CA LYS A 123 -9.96 15.61 -22.05
C LYS A 123 -11.36 15.10 -22.39
N PHE A 124 -11.92 14.26 -21.50
CA PHE A 124 -13.27 13.75 -21.65
C PHE A 124 -14.30 14.91 -21.69
N TYR A 125 -14.23 15.84 -20.77
CA TYR A 125 -15.13 16.99 -20.70
C TYR A 125 -15.16 17.82 -22.00
N ARG A 126 -14.01 18.03 -22.64
CA ARG A 126 -13.95 18.82 -23.89
C ARG A 126 -14.72 18.22 -25.06
N HIS A 127 -14.97 16.93 -25.05
CA HIS A 127 -15.67 16.23 -26.13
C HIS A 127 -17.10 15.81 -25.73
N HIS A 128 -17.34 15.53 -24.47
CA HIS A 128 -18.56 14.89 -23.99
C HIS A 128 -19.22 15.61 -22.81
N GLY A 129 -18.67 16.74 -22.34
CA GLY A 129 -19.15 17.42 -21.14
C GLY A 129 -19.02 16.53 -19.88
N THR A 130 -20.09 16.49 -19.06
CA THR A 130 -20.13 15.65 -17.86
C THR A 130 -20.89 14.34 -18.08
N ALA A 131 -21.43 14.11 -19.28
CA ALA A 131 -22.26 12.95 -19.61
C ALA A 131 -21.40 11.75 -20.00
N GLY A 132 -20.94 10.98 -19.02
CA GLY A 132 -20.14 9.78 -19.24
C GLY A 132 -20.12 8.84 -18.07
N TYR A 133 -19.42 7.74 -18.24
CA TYR A 133 -19.36 6.62 -17.29
C TYR A 133 -17.93 6.21 -17.00
N VAL A 134 -17.75 5.59 -15.84
CA VAL A 134 -16.49 4.99 -15.40
C VAL A 134 -16.73 3.52 -15.11
N ALA A 135 -15.89 2.66 -15.65
CA ALA A 135 -15.76 1.28 -15.19
C ALA A 135 -14.55 1.23 -14.26
N GLN A 136 -14.76 0.95 -12.99
CA GLN A 136 -13.70 0.80 -11.97
C GLN A 136 -13.62 -0.66 -11.52
N PHE A 137 -12.40 -1.15 -11.35
CA PHE A 137 -12.10 -2.54 -11.02
C PHE A 137 -11.28 -2.65 -9.74
N ASP A 138 -11.57 -3.68 -8.96
CA ASP A 138 -10.81 -4.09 -7.76
C ASP A 138 -10.60 -5.60 -7.84
N ILE A 139 -9.34 -6.04 -7.88
CA ILE A 139 -9.00 -7.46 -7.94
C ILE A 139 -9.01 -8.02 -6.51
N HIS A 140 -9.70 -9.15 -6.30
CA HIS A 140 -9.76 -9.78 -4.99
C HIS A 140 -8.41 -10.40 -4.61
N GLY A 141 -7.85 -9.97 -3.48
CA GLY A 141 -6.63 -10.57 -2.93
C GLY A 141 -5.48 -10.64 -3.92
N TYR A 142 -5.19 -9.54 -4.65
CA TYR A 142 -4.27 -9.54 -5.79
C TYR A 142 -2.97 -10.32 -5.55
N TYR A 143 -2.16 -9.93 -4.55
CA TYR A 143 -0.92 -10.62 -4.23
C TYR A 143 -1.12 -11.99 -3.58
N PRO A 144 -2.04 -12.18 -2.60
CA PRO A 144 -2.30 -13.48 -2.01
C PRO A 144 -2.81 -14.56 -2.98
N ASN A 145 -3.50 -14.16 -4.05
CA ASN A 145 -4.08 -15.10 -5.02
C ASN A 145 -3.26 -15.23 -6.31
N MET A 146 -2.12 -14.55 -6.40
CA MET A 146 -1.27 -14.57 -7.59
C MET A 146 -0.69 -15.98 -7.79
N ASP A 147 -0.97 -16.57 -8.94
CA ASP A 147 -0.51 -17.91 -9.31
C ASP A 147 0.98 -17.90 -9.65
N HIS A 148 1.75 -18.82 -9.04
CA HIS A 148 3.20 -18.88 -9.24
C HIS A 148 3.53 -19.31 -10.67
N GLY A 149 2.83 -20.31 -11.22
CA GLY A 149 3.06 -20.79 -12.57
C GLY A 149 2.80 -19.72 -13.64
N TYR A 150 1.77 -18.87 -13.42
CA TYR A 150 1.51 -17.73 -14.30
C TYR A 150 2.66 -16.72 -14.28
N ILE A 151 3.16 -16.34 -13.10
CA ILE A 151 4.28 -15.40 -12.94
C ILE A 151 5.58 -15.97 -13.52
N GLU A 152 5.88 -17.22 -13.24
CA GLU A 152 7.06 -17.90 -13.78
C GLU A 152 7.00 -17.99 -15.30
N GLY A 153 5.84 -18.35 -15.85
CA GLY A 153 5.62 -18.40 -17.30
C GLY A 153 5.81 -17.02 -17.97
N MET A 154 5.41 -15.95 -17.30
CA MET A 154 5.62 -14.59 -17.75
C MET A 154 7.12 -14.22 -17.74
N PHE A 155 7.86 -14.52 -16.67
CA PHE A 155 9.31 -14.27 -16.61
C PHE A 155 10.08 -15.12 -17.60
N ARG A 156 9.74 -16.40 -17.75
CA ARG A 156 10.38 -17.32 -18.73
C ARG A 156 10.33 -16.81 -20.16
N LYS A 157 9.23 -16.13 -20.52
CA LYS A 157 9.06 -15.58 -21.89
C LYS A 157 9.94 -14.36 -22.16
N LYS A 158 10.37 -13.64 -21.14
CA LYS A 158 11.04 -12.33 -21.28
C LYS A 158 12.51 -12.33 -20.84
N LEU A 159 12.90 -13.22 -19.92
CA LEU A 159 14.24 -13.29 -19.38
C LEU A 159 15.10 -14.32 -20.13
N ASP A 160 16.40 -14.08 -20.19
CA ASP A 160 17.37 -15.10 -20.58
C ASP A 160 17.43 -16.24 -19.54
N PRO A 161 17.84 -17.47 -19.93
CA PRO A 161 17.78 -18.63 -19.05
C PRO A 161 18.52 -18.47 -17.72
N SER A 162 19.69 -17.81 -17.71
CA SER A 162 20.49 -17.62 -16.49
C SER A 162 19.77 -16.66 -15.52
N SER A 163 19.33 -15.49 -16.02
CA SER A 163 18.56 -14.52 -15.24
C SER A 163 17.25 -15.10 -14.74
N PHE A 164 16.56 -15.87 -15.57
CA PHE A 164 15.31 -16.55 -15.17
C PHE A 164 15.57 -17.51 -14.00
N GLN A 165 16.61 -18.37 -14.10
CA GLN A 165 16.92 -19.31 -13.03
C GLN A 165 17.22 -18.61 -11.70
N ARG A 166 18.01 -17.52 -11.71
CA ARG A 166 18.30 -16.71 -10.51
C ARG A 166 17.04 -16.14 -9.86
N VAL A 167 16.10 -15.65 -10.67
CA VAL A 167 14.82 -15.14 -10.19
C VAL A 167 13.99 -16.26 -9.58
N LEU A 168 13.91 -17.41 -10.26
CA LEU A 168 13.16 -18.58 -9.85
C LEU A 168 13.67 -19.14 -8.51
N ASP A 169 14.98 -19.27 -8.34
CA ASP A 169 15.61 -19.74 -7.10
C ASP A 169 15.21 -18.89 -5.89
N VAL A 170 15.16 -17.56 -6.07
CA VAL A 170 14.71 -16.65 -5.01
C VAL A 170 13.21 -16.82 -4.73
N LEU A 171 12.39 -16.92 -5.79
CA LEU A 171 10.94 -17.04 -5.64
C LEU A 171 10.54 -18.35 -4.95
N HIS A 172 11.08 -19.49 -5.40
CA HIS A 172 10.75 -20.80 -4.84
C HIS A 172 11.20 -20.93 -3.38
N HIS A 173 12.35 -20.35 -3.05
CA HIS A 173 12.84 -20.42 -1.67
C HIS A 173 12.01 -19.55 -0.69
N GLN A 174 11.57 -18.39 -1.13
CA GLN A 174 10.88 -17.43 -0.25
C GLN A 174 9.36 -17.56 -0.25
N TYR A 175 8.79 -18.12 -1.31
CA TYR A 175 7.35 -18.26 -1.50
C TYR A 175 7.00 -19.71 -1.86
N PRO A 176 6.99 -20.60 -0.87
CA PRO A 176 6.63 -22.01 -1.11
C PRO A 176 5.14 -22.14 -1.47
N GLY A 177 4.80 -23.18 -2.24
CA GLY A 177 3.44 -23.46 -2.71
C GLY A 177 3.19 -22.96 -4.12
N ASP A 178 1.91 -22.93 -4.51
CA ASP A 178 1.51 -22.64 -5.89
C ASP A 178 0.91 -21.25 -6.07
N LYS A 179 0.57 -20.56 -4.96
CA LYS A 179 -0.08 -19.25 -4.98
C LYS A 179 0.41 -18.36 -3.85
N GLY A 180 0.39 -17.08 -4.14
CA GLY A 180 0.55 -16.05 -3.16
C GLY A 180 1.96 -15.50 -3.03
N TYR A 181 2.01 -14.16 -3.07
CA TYR A 181 3.22 -13.41 -2.78
C TYR A 181 2.94 -12.33 -1.73
N ASN A 182 3.91 -12.09 -0.86
CA ASN A 182 3.88 -10.93 0.03
C ASN A 182 4.74 -9.80 -0.57
N PRO A 183 4.20 -8.61 -0.81
CA PRO A 183 4.92 -7.51 -1.45
C PRO A 183 5.99 -6.91 -0.51
N GLY A 184 7.01 -7.70 -0.15
CA GLY A 184 8.14 -7.32 0.71
C GLY A 184 9.39 -6.90 -0.06
N SER A 185 9.47 -7.21 -1.35
CA SER A 185 10.60 -6.85 -2.22
C SER A 185 10.13 -6.15 -3.49
N GLN A 186 11.07 -5.46 -4.14
CA GLN A 186 10.81 -4.83 -5.44
C GLN A 186 10.60 -5.86 -6.55
N MET A 187 11.20 -7.05 -6.45
CA MET A 187 10.95 -8.16 -7.38
C MET A 187 9.47 -8.50 -7.43
N ILE A 188 8.82 -8.63 -6.27
CA ILE A 188 7.38 -8.94 -6.20
C ILE A 188 6.53 -7.77 -6.68
N GLN A 189 6.97 -6.53 -6.44
CA GLN A 189 6.28 -5.35 -6.99
C GLN A 189 6.33 -5.34 -8.52
N ILE A 190 7.50 -5.62 -9.13
CA ILE A 190 7.63 -5.74 -10.59
C ILE A 190 6.83 -6.93 -11.12
N ALA A 191 6.85 -8.08 -10.46
CA ALA A 191 5.99 -9.22 -10.81
C ALA A 191 4.51 -8.79 -10.85
N GLY A 192 4.04 -8.09 -9.80
CA GLY A 192 2.67 -7.60 -9.73
C GLY A 192 2.30 -6.64 -10.85
N ILE A 193 3.11 -5.62 -11.15
CA ILE A 193 2.74 -4.71 -12.25
C ILE A 193 2.85 -5.37 -13.62
N SER A 194 3.72 -6.37 -13.78
CA SER A 194 3.90 -7.12 -15.03
C SER A 194 2.80 -8.13 -15.29
N ALA A 195 2.20 -8.69 -14.24
CA ALA A 195 1.14 -9.70 -14.35
C ALA A 195 -0.09 -9.19 -15.14
N LEU A 196 -0.33 -7.88 -15.12
CA LEU A 196 -1.43 -7.25 -15.85
C LEU A 196 -1.00 -6.53 -17.13
N ASP A 197 0.26 -6.68 -17.58
CA ASP A 197 0.75 -6.05 -18.81
C ASP A 197 -0.06 -6.48 -20.05
N GLY A 198 -0.36 -7.76 -20.17
CA GLY A 198 -1.22 -8.28 -21.24
C GLY A 198 -2.67 -7.79 -21.17
N LEU A 199 -3.18 -7.47 -19.97
CA LEU A 199 -4.48 -6.84 -19.81
C LEU A 199 -4.45 -5.37 -20.23
N ASP A 200 -3.36 -4.66 -19.91
CA ASP A 200 -3.18 -3.26 -20.32
C ASP A 200 -3.23 -3.10 -21.85
N HIS A 201 -2.52 -3.97 -22.56
CA HIS A 201 -2.54 -4.01 -24.03
C HIS A 201 -3.90 -4.44 -24.58
N PHE A 202 -4.54 -5.43 -23.98
CA PHE A 202 -5.89 -5.84 -24.36
C PHE A 202 -6.89 -4.66 -24.29
N ILE A 203 -6.86 -3.89 -23.20
CA ILE A 203 -7.75 -2.74 -23.01
C ILE A 203 -7.44 -1.62 -24.01
N LYS A 204 -6.16 -1.29 -24.21
CA LYS A 204 -5.76 -0.20 -25.12
C LYS A 204 -5.92 -0.54 -26.61
N GLU A 205 -5.53 -1.75 -27.00
CA GLU A 205 -5.35 -2.13 -28.40
C GLU A 205 -6.54 -2.91 -28.98
N GLN A 206 -7.20 -3.76 -28.17
CA GLN A 206 -8.32 -4.59 -28.64
C GLN A 206 -9.68 -4.01 -28.25
N LEU A 207 -9.81 -3.43 -27.04
CA LEU A 207 -11.03 -2.73 -26.65
C LEU A 207 -11.04 -1.25 -27.06
N HIS A 208 -9.92 -0.72 -27.56
CA HIS A 208 -9.73 0.66 -28.00
C HIS A 208 -10.09 1.73 -26.94
N ILE A 209 -9.93 1.41 -25.64
CA ILE A 209 -10.18 2.36 -24.56
C ILE A 209 -8.96 3.26 -24.36
N HIS A 210 -9.06 4.50 -24.83
CA HIS A 210 -7.96 5.47 -24.72
C HIS A 210 -7.81 6.06 -23.30
N LEU A 211 -8.93 6.30 -22.61
CA LEU A 211 -8.94 6.87 -21.26
C LEU A 211 -8.94 5.74 -20.21
N TYR A 212 -7.84 5.04 -20.15
CA TYR A 212 -7.55 3.94 -19.25
C TYR A 212 -6.33 4.26 -18.40
N ILE A 213 -6.41 4.08 -17.07
CA ILE A 213 -5.33 4.29 -16.12
C ILE A 213 -5.27 3.15 -15.11
N ARG A 214 -4.07 2.71 -14.76
CA ARG A 214 -3.83 1.67 -13.77
C ARG A 214 -2.77 2.06 -12.75
N TYR A 215 -3.01 1.73 -11.49
CA TYR A 215 -2.05 1.76 -10.40
C TYR A 215 -2.10 0.44 -9.63
N MET A 216 -1.17 -0.47 -9.88
CA MET A 216 -1.17 -1.86 -9.41
C MET A 216 -2.42 -2.61 -9.89
N ASP A 217 -3.23 -3.09 -8.93
CA ASP A 217 -4.52 -3.77 -9.10
C ASP A 217 -5.73 -2.82 -9.21
N ASP A 218 -5.55 -1.53 -8.90
CA ASP A 218 -6.60 -0.52 -8.99
C ASP A 218 -6.56 0.15 -10.37
N PHE A 219 -7.61 -0.02 -11.17
CA PHE A 219 -7.67 0.57 -12.49
C PHE A 219 -9.08 0.99 -12.91
N LEU A 220 -9.15 1.94 -13.82
CA LEU A 220 -10.40 2.47 -14.31
C LEU A 220 -10.34 2.87 -15.78
N LEU A 221 -11.52 2.80 -16.42
CA LEU A 221 -11.78 3.16 -17.81
C LEU A 221 -12.85 4.26 -17.82
N ILE A 222 -12.75 5.22 -18.75
CA ILE A 222 -13.74 6.29 -18.93
C ILE A 222 -14.24 6.26 -20.36
N HIS A 223 -15.57 6.31 -20.54
CA HIS A 223 -16.23 6.33 -21.84
C HIS A 223 -17.60 7.02 -21.75
N GLU A 224 -18.12 7.53 -22.87
CA GLU A 224 -19.45 8.14 -22.93
C GLU A 224 -20.60 7.13 -22.95
N ASP A 225 -20.34 5.94 -23.49
CA ASP A 225 -21.31 4.88 -23.66
C ASP A 225 -21.23 3.88 -22.49
N LYS A 226 -22.36 3.69 -21.78
CA LYS A 226 -22.49 2.80 -20.62
C LYS A 226 -22.53 1.34 -21.04
N GLU A 227 -23.30 1.04 -22.09
CA GLU A 227 -23.50 -0.31 -22.59
C GLU A 227 -22.15 -0.88 -23.09
N PHE A 228 -21.40 -0.08 -23.85
CA PHE A 228 -20.06 -0.41 -24.30
C PHE A 228 -19.10 -0.69 -23.14
N LEU A 229 -19.10 0.16 -22.07
CA LEU A 229 -18.28 -0.09 -20.87
C LEU A 229 -18.71 -1.36 -20.14
N THR A 230 -19.98 -1.69 -20.12
CA THR A 230 -20.51 -2.91 -19.50
C THR A 230 -20.01 -4.15 -20.25
N GLU A 231 -20.06 -4.14 -21.58
CA GLU A 231 -19.48 -5.21 -22.39
C GLU A 231 -17.95 -5.34 -22.21
N CYS A 232 -17.24 -4.20 -22.16
CA CYS A 232 -15.80 -4.18 -21.88
C CYS A 232 -15.51 -4.76 -20.52
N ARG A 233 -16.32 -4.44 -19.48
CA ARG A 233 -16.18 -4.99 -18.13
C ARG A 233 -16.22 -6.52 -18.16
N GLU A 234 -17.18 -7.12 -18.85
CA GLU A 234 -17.30 -8.59 -18.95
C GLU A 234 -16.11 -9.23 -19.69
N LYS A 235 -15.64 -8.59 -20.76
CA LYS A 235 -14.45 -9.06 -21.50
C LYS A 235 -13.19 -8.99 -20.63
N ILE A 236 -13.03 -7.94 -19.84
CA ILE A 236 -11.92 -7.75 -18.91
C ILE A 236 -11.96 -8.80 -17.78
N ILE A 237 -13.14 -9.09 -17.23
CA ILE A 237 -13.31 -10.11 -16.20
C ILE A 237 -12.87 -11.47 -16.71
N ARG A 238 -13.36 -11.90 -17.87
CA ARG A 238 -12.95 -13.16 -18.51
C ARG A 238 -11.43 -13.23 -18.77
N LYS A 239 -10.83 -12.08 -19.13
CA LYS A 239 -9.38 -12.01 -19.33
C LYS A 239 -8.61 -12.18 -18.02
N LEU A 240 -9.07 -11.56 -16.92
CA LEU A 240 -8.50 -11.70 -15.58
C LEU A 240 -8.63 -13.14 -15.06
N GLU A 241 -9.79 -13.78 -15.24
CA GLU A 241 -10.02 -15.19 -14.90
C GLU A 241 -9.04 -16.11 -15.64
N GLY A 242 -8.76 -15.83 -16.92
CA GLY A 242 -7.74 -16.52 -17.70
C GLY A 242 -6.30 -16.36 -17.18
N TYR A 243 -6.04 -15.38 -16.34
CA TYR A 243 -4.77 -15.19 -15.60
C TYR A 243 -4.81 -15.75 -14.18
N GLY A 244 -5.93 -16.32 -13.74
CA GLY A 244 -6.14 -16.83 -12.40
C GLY A 244 -6.55 -15.77 -11.37
N PHE A 245 -6.98 -14.59 -11.81
CA PHE A 245 -7.45 -13.52 -10.92
C PHE A 245 -8.97 -13.46 -10.85
N GLU A 246 -9.46 -13.19 -9.64
CA GLU A 246 -10.87 -12.95 -9.38
C GLU A 246 -11.12 -11.48 -9.07
N ILE A 247 -12.26 -10.95 -9.50
CA ILE A 247 -12.65 -9.58 -9.18
C ILE A 247 -13.39 -9.51 -7.84
N ASN A 248 -13.33 -8.35 -7.21
CA ASN A 248 -14.25 -7.99 -6.13
C ASN A 248 -15.53 -7.42 -6.74
N GLU A 249 -16.57 -8.23 -6.89
CA GLU A 249 -17.83 -7.81 -7.53
C GLU A 249 -18.48 -6.58 -6.89
N LYS A 250 -18.41 -6.45 -5.55
CA LYS A 250 -18.99 -5.31 -4.82
C LYS A 250 -18.31 -3.98 -5.14
N LYS A 251 -17.06 -4.01 -5.59
CA LYS A 251 -16.27 -2.83 -5.91
C LYS A 251 -16.06 -2.63 -7.40
N THR A 252 -16.19 -3.69 -8.21
CA THR A 252 -16.09 -3.63 -9.65
C THR A 252 -17.43 -3.23 -10.25
N ARG A 253 -17.53 -1.98 -10.72
CA ARG A 253 -18.80 -1.39 -11.14
C ARG A 253 -18.66 -0.40 -12.28
N VAL A 254 -19.72 -0.23 -13.06
CA VAL A 254 -19.89 0.86 -14.02
C VAL A 254 -20.85 1.90 -13.43
N PHE A 255 -20.44 3.16 -13.40
CA PHE A 255 -21.24 4.24 -12.79
C PHE A 255 -21.01 5.58 -13.50
N PRO A 256 -21.93 6.55 -13.39
CA PRO A 256 -21.78 7.87 -14.00
C PRO A 256 -20.59 8.66 -13.41
N ILE A 257 -19.86 9.43 -14.24
CA ILE A 257 -18.76 10.32 -13.78
C ILE A 257 -19.23 11.31 -12.72
N ARG A 258 -20.47 11.79 -12.82
CA ARG A 258 -21.07 12.74 -11.84
C ARG A 258 -21.13 12.21 -10.41
N ASP A 259 -21.13 10.89 -10.22
CA ASP A 259 -21.16 10.28 -8.87
C ASP A 259 -19.82 10.41 -8.14
N GLY A 260 -18.77 10.89 -8.84
CA GLY A 260 -17.41 11.02 -8.32
C GLY A 260 -16.61 9.73 -8.39
N ILE A 261 -15.33 9.84 -8.65
CA ILE A 261 -14.40 8.72 -8.83
C ILE A 261 -13.46 8.66 -7.63
N ILE A 262 -13.47 7.56 -6.89
CA ILE A 262 -12.52 7.36 -5.79
C ILE A 262 -11.31 6.61 -6.33
N PHE A 263 -10.14 7.28 -6.36
CA PHE A 263 -8.90 6.71 -6.83
C PHE A 263 -7.71 7.21 -6.00
N LEU A 264 -6.85 6.29 -5.57
CA LEU A 264 -5.62 6.58 -4.79
C LEU A 264 -5.85 7.52 -3.58
N GLY A 265 -6.93 7.26 -2.83
CA GLY A 265 -7.25 7.98 -1.59
C GLY A 265 -8.00 9.29 -1.75
N PHE A 266 -8.31 9.69 -2.97
CA PHE A 266 -9.08 10.90 -3.27
C PHE A 266 -10.35 10.60 -4.06
N GLU A 267 -11.34 11.48 -3.92
CA GLU A 267 -12.54 11.55 -4.74
C GLU A 267 -12.36 12.66 -5.77
N PHE A 268 -12.45 12.31 -7.04
CA PHE A 268 -12.40 13.21 -8.18
C PHE A 268 -13.83 13.59 -8.59
N ARG A 269 -14.11 14.87 -8.68
CA ARG A 269 -15.39 15.40 -9.15
C ARG A 269 -15.17 16.30 -10.35
N LEU A 270 -15.79 15.93 -11.45
CA LEU A 270 -15.86 16.76 -12.65
C LEU A 270 -17.08 17.69 -12.52
N THR A 271 -16.84 19.02 -12.57
CA THR A 271 -17.90 20.03 -12.49
C THR A 271 -18.48 20.33 -13.86
N GLU A 272 -19.68 20.94 -13.89
CA GLU A 272 -20.32 21.41 -15.15
C GLU A 272 -19.51 22.50 -15.86
N THR A 273 -18.51 23.08 -15.24
CA THR A 273 -17.59 24.04 -15.86
C THR A 273 -16.27 23.40 -16.34
N GLY A 274 -16.16 22.06 -16.28
CA GLY A 274 -14.96 21.32 -16.69
C GLY A 274 -13.80 21.35 -15.68
N LYS A 275 -14.00 21.95 -14.49
CA LYS A 275 -13.01 21.89 -13.41
C LYS A 275 -13.05 20.50 -12.79
N VAL A 276 -11.87 19.95 -12.52
CA VAL A 276 -11.74 18.69 -11.75
C VAL A 276 -11.32 19.04 -10.33
N LEU A 277 -12.24 18.79 -9.39
CA LEU A 277 -11.99 18.97 -7.95
C LEU A 277 -11.52 17.65 -7.35
N LEU A 278 -10.64 17.74 -6.37
CA LEU A 278 -10.00 16.61 -5.71
C LEU A 278 -10.23 16.70 -4.20
N PHE A 279 -11.03 15.79 -3.64
CA PHE A 279 -11.31 15.75 -2.22
C PHE A 279 -10.70 14.51 -1.59
N VAL A 280 -10.26 14.61 -0.34
CA VAL A 280 -9.88 13.40 0.42
C VAL A 280 -11.10 12.51 0.57
N SER A 281 -10.97 11.22 0.24
CA SER A 281 -12.11 10.30 0.30
C SER A 281 -12.71 10.25 1.72
N PRO A 282 -14.05 10.22 1.85
CA PRO A 282 -14.73 10.18 3.16
C PRO A 282 -14.23 9.03 4.05
N GLN A 283 -13.95 7.87 3.45
CA GLN A 283 -13.42 6.70 4.16
C GLN A 283 -12.05 6.99 4.78
N ASN A 284 -11.17 7.70 4.05
CA ASN A 284 -9.84 8.07 4.54
C ASN A 284 -9.94 9.03 5.73
N VAL A 285 -10.81 10.04 5.66
CA VAL A 285 -11.08 10.99 6.77
C VAL A 285 -11.59 10.24 8.01
N LYS A 286 -12.60 9.36 7.84
CA LYS A 286 -13.17 8.55 8.92
C LYS A 286 -12.12 7.66 9.58
N ALA A 287 -11.31 6.98 8.76
CA ALA A 287 -10.23 6.13 9.24
C ALA A 287 -9.17 6.92 10.02
N LYS A 288 -8.80 8.12 9.52
CA LYS A 288 -7.83 8.98 10.22
C LYS A 288 -8.35 9.47 11.55
N ARG A 289 -9.60 9.92 11.65
CA ARG A 289 -10.21 10.32 12.93
C ARG A 289 -10.20 9.18 13.95
N LYS A 290 -10.59 7.96 13.53
CA LYS A 290 -10.53 6.78 14.41
C LYS A 290 -9.08 6.48 14.86
N ASN A 291 -8.12 6.60 13.96
CA ASN A 291 -6.72 6.38 14.28
C ASN A 291 -6.17 7.41 15.27
N LEU A 292 -6.45 8.69 15.07
CA LEU A 292 -6.00 9.77 15.96
C LEU A 292 -6.52 9.56 17.37
N ARG A 293 -7.82 9.28 17.57
CA ARG A 293 -8.38 8.95 18.89
C ARG A 293 -7.59 7.83 19.58
N ARG A 294 -7.31 6.74 18.84
CA ARG A 294 -6.55 5.60 19.39
C ARG A 294 -5.11 5.98 19.75
N LEU A 295 -4.44 6.77 18.90
CA LEU A 295 -3.04 7.18 19.14
C LEU A 295 -2.94 8.15 20.30
N VAL A 296 -3.84 9.15 20.40
CA VAL A 296 -3.91 10.10 21.52
C VAL A 296 -4.18 9.36 22.83
N ALA A 297 -5.16 8.45 22.87
CA ALA A 297 -5.44 7.65 24.07
C ALA A 297 -4.24 6.79 24.52
N ARG A 298 -3.45 6.26 23.58
CA ARG A 298 -2.20 5.55 23.92
C ARG A 298 -1.11 6.49 24.40
N SER A 299 -1.02 7.68 23.82
CA SER A 299 -0.04 8.68 24.25
C SER A 299 -0.32 9.19 25.66
N LYS A 300 -1.58 9.49 25.96
CA LYS A 300 -2.02 9.89 27.32
C LYS A 300 -1.70 8.82 28.37
N LYS A 301 -1.74 7.52 28.01
CA LYS A 301 -1.31 6.41 28.87
C LYS A 301 0.21 6.18 28.92
N GLY A 302 1.03 7.07 28.38
CA GLY A 302 2.49 6.92 28.34
C GLY A 302 3.03 5.83 27.40
N LEU A 303 2.15 5.16 26.63
CA LEU A 303 2.51 4.04 25.75
C LEU A 303 3.07 4.49 24.36
N LEU A 304 3.02 5.78 24.08
CA LEU A 304 3.48 6.36 22.82
C LEU A 304 3.87 7.83 23.04
N PRO A 305 5.05 8.30 22.56
CA PRO A 305 5.40 9.71 22.62
C PRO A 305 4.43 10.58 21.84
N LYS A 306 4.07 11.77 22.34
CA LYS A 306 3.23 12.75 21.64
C LYS A 306 3.78 13.07 20.25
N SER A 307 5.10 13.20 20.11
CA SER A 307 5.78 13.45 18.83
C SER A 307 5.45 12.43 17.75
N SER A 308 5.24 11.16 18.11
CA SER A 308 4.81 10.11 17.17
C SER A 308 3.37 10.32 16.67
N VAL A 309 2.50 10.86 17.54
CA VAL A 309 1.12 11.22 17.15
C VAL A 309 1.13 12.42 16.24
N ASP A 310 1.92 13.47 16.59
CA ASP A 310 2.10 14.68 15.79
C ASP A 310 2.63 14.35 14.39
N MET A 311 3.66 13.51 14.28
CA MET A 311 4.19 13.05 12.99
C MET A 311 3.15 12.30 12.16
N SER A 312 2.37 11.42 12.81
CA SER A 312 1.28 10.70 12.13
C SER A 312 0.23 11.68 11.58
N TYR A 313 -0.11 12.71 12.34
CA TYR A 313 -1.07 13.72 11.90
C TYR A 313 -0.50 14.60 10.78
N ALA A 314 0.71 15.11 10.94
CA ALA A 314 1.39 15.92 9.95
C ALA A 314 1.52 15.24 8.59
N SER A 315 1.90 13.95 8.56
CA SER A 315 1.98 13.16 7.33
C SER A 315 0.62 13.03 6.63
N TRP A 316 -0.46 12.82 7.38
CA TRP A 316 -1.80 12.77 6.79
C TRP A 316 -2.25 14.16 6.29
N ARG A 317 -1.94 15.22 7.04
CA ARG A 317 -2.26 16.60 6.69
C ARG A 317 -1.58 17.01 5.39
N ASP A 318 -0.29 16.66 5.23
CA ASP A 318 0.46 16.86 3.98
C ASP A 318 -0.20 16.12 2.82
N HIS A 319 -0.54 14.83 3.00
CA HIS A 319 -1.28 14.09 1.98
C HIS A 319 -2.61 14.78 1.62
N ALA A 320 -3.38 15.21 2.60
CA ALA A 320 -4.69 15.84 2.38
C ALA A 320 -4.58 17.22 1.71
N SER A 321 -3.48 17.95 1.94
CA SER A 321 -3.24 19.27 1.34
C SER A 321 -3.06 19.23 -0.19
N LYS A 322 -2.79 18.06 -0.76
CA LYS A 322 -2.69 17.86 -2.21
C LYS A 322 -4.03 17.97 -2.96
N GLY A 323 -5.13 18.04 -2.22
CA GLY A 323 -6.48 18.19 -2.77
C GLY A 323 -7.11 19.55 -2.43
N ASN A 324 -8.37 19.72 -2.83
CA ASN A 324 -9.21 20.87 -2.51
C ASN A 324 -9.75 20.77 -1.05
N SER A 325 -8.83 20.71 -0.08
CA SER A 325 -9.12 20.25 1.28
C SER A 325 -9.00 21.34 2.36
N TYR A 326 -8.92 22.62 2.00
CA TYR A 326 -8.72 23.74 2.96
C TYR A 326 -9.69 23.69 4.16
N LYS A 327 -11.01 23.67 3.90
CA LYS A 327 -12.03 23.58 4.97
C LYS A 327 -11.96 22.29 5.76
N LEU A 328 -11.56 21.19 5.12
CA LEU A 328 -11.37 19.90 5.80
C LEU A 328 -10.17 19.96 6.74
N LEU A 329 -9.07 20.56 6.31
CA LEU A 329 -7.87 20.70 7.12
C LEU A 329 -8.13 21.55 8.37
N GLN A 330 -8.82 22.68 8.23
CA GLN A 330 -9.24 23.48 9.40
C GLN A 330 -10.03 22.64 10.41
N LYS A 331 -11.10 21.95 9.97
CA LYS A 331 -11.91 21.08 10.84
C LYS A 331 -11.13 19.93 11.46
N MET A 332 -10.09 19.43 10.79
CA MET A 332 -9.26 18.35 11.31
C MET A 332 -8.18 18.88 12.26
N ASP A 333 -7.68 20.09 12.06
CA ASP A 333 -6.77 20.78 12.99
C ASP A 333 -7.48 21.07 14.32
N GLU A 334 -8.73 21.59 14.27
CA GLU A 334 -9.61 21.78 15.45
C GLU A 334 -9.90 20.44 16.16
N TYR A 335 -10.31 19.44 15.41
CA TYR A 335 -10.55 18.09 15.94
C TYR A 335 -9.30 17.48 16.60
N TYR A 336 -8.10 17.68 16.01
CA TYR A 336 -6.86 17.17 16.58
C TYR A 336 -6.54 17.85 17.90
N LYS A 337 -6.75 19.16 18.01
CA LYS A 337 -6.58 19.92 19.26
C LYS A 337 -7.54 19.43 20.35
N SER A 338 -8.84 19.32 20.04
CA SER A 338 -9.85 18.89 21.02
C SER A 338 -9.55 17.54 21.64
N LEU A 339 -8.91 16.61 20.91
CA LEU A 339 -8.52 15.31 21.46
C LEU A 339 -7.50 15.39 22.62
N TRP A 340 -6.76 16.50 22.73
CA TRP A 340 -5.82 16.72 23.82
C TRP A 340 -6.44 17.51 24.98
N GLU A 341 -7.48 18.32 24.71
CA GLU A 341 -8.14 19.21 25.67
C GLU A 341 -9.24 18.49 26.50
N GLU A 342 -9.85 17.42 26.01
CA GLU A 342 -11.00 16.72 26.61
C GLU A 342 -10.74 16.14 28.04
N GLU A 343 -9.51 16.16 28.60
CA GLU A 343 -9.21 15.69 29.96
C GLU A 343 -8.84 16.79 30.95
N GLU A 344 -8.48 18.02 30.50
CA GLU A 344 -8.22 19.12 31.44
C GLU A 344 -9.49 19.52 32.20
N HIS A 345 -10.69 19.31 31.63
CA HIS A 345 -11.97 19.56 32.29
C HIS A 345 -12.50 18.40 33.17
N ALA A 346 -11.92 17.20 33.09
CA ALA A 346 -12.34 16.08 33.92
C ALA A 346 -11.59 16.05 35.25
N GLU A 347 -10.39 16.62 35.34
CA GLU A 347 -9.64 16.75 36.61
C GLU A 347 -10.11 17.93 37.44
N ASP A 348 -10.62 19.02 36.86
CA ASP A 348 -11.17 20.17 37.59
C ASP A 348 -12.50 19.90 38.32
N HIS A 349 -13.19 18.80 38.06
CA HIS A 349 -14.43 18.42 38.72
C HIS A 349 -14.27 17.42 39.89
N GLN A 350 -13.03 16.99 40.23
CA GLN A 350 -12.78 16.08 41.34
C GLN A 350 -12.22 16.77 42.63
N GLU A 351 -11.95 18.07 42.62
CA GLU A 351 -11.39 18.80 43.75
C GLU A 351 -12.36 19.70 44.53
N THR A 352 -13.66 19.44 44.56
CA THR A 352 -14.56 20.14 45.49
C THR A 352 -15.54 19.19 46.16
N VAL A 353 -15.05 18.45 47.16
CA VAL A 353 -15.90 17.93 48.22
C VAL A 353 -15.38 18.55 49.55
N PRO A 354 -16.15 19.44 50.19
CA PRO A 354 -15.76 19.98 51.49
C PRO A 354 -15.89 18.89 52.58
N PRO A 355 -15.05 18.95 53.63
CA PRO A 355 -15.13 17.99 54.76
C PRO A 355 -16.39 18.23 55.59
N GLY A 356 -17.29 17.26 55.58
CA GLY A 356 -18.44 17.22 56.46
C GLY A 356 -18.03 16.89 57.90
N GLU A 357 -18.50 17.72 58.78
CA GLU A 357 -18.35 17.68 60.25
C GLU A 357 -18.88 16.38 60.87
N GLY A 358 -18.25 15.99 61.95
CA GLY A 358 -18.54 14.80 62.70
C GLY A 358 -19.83 14.88 63.52
N GLY A 359 -20.36 13.74 63.87
CA GLY A 359 -21.42 13.51 64.82
C GLY A 359 -21.44 12.03 65.20
N GLY A 360 -21.02 11.77 66.43
CA GLY A 360 -20.93 10.43 66.98
C GLY A 360 -22.29 9.83 67.30
N ASP A 361 -22.36 8.55 67.41
CA ASP A 361 -22.76 7.80 68.55
C ASP A 361 -22.76 6.28 68.29
N GLN A 362 -22.17 5.56 69.21
CA GLN A 362 -22.25 4.10 69.44
C GLN A 362 -23.47 3.80 70.29
N PRO A 363 -23.77 2.53 70.75
CA PRO A 363 -23.59 1.20 70.13
C PRO A 363 -24.85 0.31 70.25
N ALA A 364 -24.83 -0.89 69.78
CA ALA A 364 -25.18 -2.13 70.51
C ALA A 364 -25.64 -3.29 69.54
N HIS A 365 -24.99 -4.39 69.76
CA HIS A 365 -25.40 -5.78 69.98
C HIS A 365 -26.10 -6.62 68.88
N ASP A 366 -25.45 -7.77 68.78
CA ASP A 366 -25.94 -9.15 68.69
C ASP A 366 -26.44 -9.74 67.36
N GLY A 367 -25.87 -10.86 67.12
CA GLY A 367 -26.58 -11.99 66.56
C GLY A 367 -25.86 -12.84 65.56
N ALA A 368 -25.32 -13.91 66.07
CA ALA A 368 -24.76 -15.06 65.35
C ALA A 368 -25.67 -15.68 64.30
N GLY A 369 -25.08 -16.40 63.38
CA GLY A 369 -25.80 -17.40 62.58
C GLY A 369 -25.00 -18.00 61.46
N ASP A 370 -24.45 -19.15 61.71
CA ASP A 370 -23.78 -20.14 60.88
C ASP A 370 -24.50 -20.48 59.58
N GLY A 371 -23.77 -21.05 58.68
CA GLY A 371 -24.38 -21.91 57.66
C GLY A 371 -23.55 -22.11 56.39
N GLU A 372 -22.80 -23.16 56.47
CA GLU A 372 -22.07 -23.90 55.41
C GLU A 372 -22.81 -24.13 54.10
N GLY A 373 -22.02 -24.36 53.06
CA GLY A 373 -22.23 -25.54 52.21
C GLY A 373 -22.54 -25.28 50.75
N THR A 374 -21.69 -25.59 50.02
CA THR A 374 -21.29 -26.43 48.86
C THR A 374 -20.89 -25.65 47.66
#